data_5a682576ffda1d2b56e52b3235cec87a
#
_entry.id   5a682576ffda1d2b56e52b3235cec87a
#
_cell.length_a   1.000
_cell.length_b   1.000
_cell.length_c   1.000
_cell.angle_alpha   90.00
_cell.angle_beta   90.00
_cell.angle_gamma   90.00
#
_symmetry.space_group_name_H-M   'P 1'
#
loop_
_entity.id
_entity.type
_entity.pdbx_description
1 polymer ?
#
loop_
_entity_poly.entity_id
_entity_poly.type
_entity_poly.pdbx_seq_one_letter_code
_entity_poly.pdbx_strand_id
1 'polypeptide(L)'
;MNDPIVHFLGYQRFAEVQILVMGSPVTSGIPTFDYFVSGDMLEHPYRTQLAEDHFSEQVVLFDGQAISFPRTSVHLRQDNALAAGDALLLSNMTALERMDGLRDSGAHIYLCFQSIQKMQPSFDHVLIDIIVADPRAHIVLQASRHSIQTETLQSRSKRVLNERLCGGETIECSASIDLNARIHFLPRVKSDELLSLMKKSTVILHPFPFGGSKTASDAINAGVPLITYPQPYLRGRMAASFIR
;
A
#
# COMPACT_ATOMS: atom_id res chain seq x y z
N MET A 1 14.20 7.76 -6.68
CA MET A 1 14.73 8.99 -6.04
C MET A 1 13.54 9.85 -5.62
N ASN A 2 13.27 9.93 -4.32
CA ASN A 2 12.11 10.68 -3.81
C ASN A 2 12.52 12.06 -3.27
N ASP A 3 13.83 12.35 -3.24
CA ASP A 3 14.37 13.62 -2.82
C ASP A 3 14.82 14.41 -4.06
N PRO A 4 14.29 15.62 -4.27
CA PRO A 4 14.67 16.45 -5.42
C PRO A 4 16.17 16.77 -5.46
N ILE A 5 16.80 16.99 -4.31
CA ILE A 5 18.24 17.30 -4.24
C ILE A 5 19.06 16.11 -4.74
N VAL A 6 18.75 14.90 -4.25
CA VAL A 6 19.42 13.67 -4.67
C VAL A 6 19.18 13.41 -6.16
N HIS A 7 17.99 13.71 -6.67
CA HIS A 7 17.69 13.59 -8.09
C HIS A 7 18.57 14.53 -8.93
N PHE A 8 18.66 15.81 -8.56
CA PHE A 8 19.51 16.78 -9.28
C PHE A 8 21.00 16.46 -9.16
N LEU A 9 21.46 16.02 -8.00
CA LEU A 9 22.85 15.58 -7.81
C LEU A 9 23.17 14.38 -8.71
N GLY A 10 22.20 13.51 -8.96
CA GLY A 10 22.36 12.34 -9.83
C GLY A 10 22.85 12.68 -11.26
N TYR A 11 22.58 13.88 -11.77
CA TYR A 11 23.07 14.32 -13.08
C TYR A 11 24.58 14.62 -13.11
N GLN A 12 25.23 14.62 -11.95
CA GLN A 12 26.67 14.80 -11.86
C GLN A 12 27.38 13.45 -11.80
N ARG A 13 28.52 13.34 -12.50
CA ARG A 13 29.41 12.17 -12.40
C ARG A 13 30.36 12.37 -11.22
N PHE A 14 30.08 11.74 -10.08
CA PHE A 14 30.91 11.82 -8.88
C PHE A 14 31.94 10.71 -8.77
N ALA A 15 31.75 9.63 -9.53
CA ALA A 15 32.63 8.46 -9.51
C ALA A 15 32.71 7.84 -10.91
N GLU A 16 33.73 7.01 -11.14
CA GLU A 16 33.88 6.24 -12.38
C GLU A 16 32.69 5.31 -12.62
N VAL A 17 32.16 4.71 -11.56
CA VAL A 17 30.97 3.87 -11.57
C VAL A 17 29.95 4.42 -10.59
N GLN A 18 28.73 4.70 -11.06
CA GLN A 18 27.60 5.12 -10.23
C GLN A 18 26.48 4.09 -10.32
N ILE A 19 26.02 3.66 -9.16
CA ILE A 19 25.04 2.59 -9.02
C ILE A 19 23.79 3.12 -8.34
N LEU A 20 22.64 2.84 -8.95
CA LEU A 20 21.34 3.05 -8.32
C LEU A 20 20.90 1.78 -7.61
N VAL A 21 20.67 1.88 -6.31
CA VAL A 21 20.10 0.78 -5.54
C VAL A 21 18.59 0.97 -5.43
N MET A 22 17.87 -0.10 -5.21
CA MET A 22 16.43 -0.19 -5.13
C MET A 22 15.81 0.63 -3.98
N GLY A 23 16.09 1.93 -3.94
CA GLY A 23 15.35 2.92 -3.12
C GLY A 23 14.22 3.57 -3.90
N SER A 24 14.34 3.56 -5.24
CA SER A 24 13.27 3.93 -6.17
C SER A 24 12.88 2.68 -6.97
N PRO A 25 11.59 2.34 -7.03
CA PRO A 25 11.14 1.12 -7.72
C PRO A 25 10.96 1.35 -9.23
N VAL A 26 11.74 2.23 -9.81
CA VAL A 26 11.76 2.60 -11.24
C VAL A 26 13.16 3.05 -11.64
N THR A 27 13.46 2.98 -12.92
CA THR A 27 14.67 3.57 -13.52
C THR A 27 14.82 5.04 -13.13
N SER A 28 16.05 5.54 -13.06
CA SER A 28 16.29 6.95 -12.84
C SER A 28 16.10 7.79 -14.10
N GLY A 29 16.32 7.21 -15.28
CA GLY A 29 16.39 7.93 -16.54
C GLY A 29 17.59 8.89 -16.61
N ILE A 30 18.55 8.79 -15.73
CA ILE A 30 19.70 9.69 -15.60
C ILE A 30 20.94 9.01 -16.20
N PRO A 31 21.58 9.61 -17.25
CA PRO A 31 22.64 8.95 -18.01
C PRO A 31 23.95 8.77 -17.24
N THR A 32 24.09 9.34 -16.06
CA THR A 32 25.27 9.21 -15.21
C THR A 32 25.24 7.99 -14.31
N PHE A 33 24.10 7.28 -14.21
CA PHE A 33 24.02 5.99 -13.53
C PHE A 33 24.30 4.87 -14.51
N ASP A 34 25.27 4.01 -14.14
CA ASP A 34 25.69 2.89 -14.97
C ASP A 34 24.87 1.64 -14.69
N TYR A 35 24.57 1.37 -13.42
CA TYR A 35 23.89 0.15 -13.00
C TYR A 35 22.69 0.42 -12.10
N PHE A 36 21.69 -0.45 -12.24
CA PHE A 36 20.56 -0.57 -11.31
C PHE A 36 20.63 -1.93 -10.63
N VAL A 37 20.72 -1.93 -9.31
CA VAL A 37 20.78 -3.18 -8.53
C VAL A 37 19.37 -3.58 -8.08
N SER A 38 18.95 -4.78 -8.44
CA SER A 38 17.69 -5.40 -8.06
C SER A 38 17.89 -6.85 -7.61
N GLY A 39 16.82 -7.54 -7.23
CA GLY A 39 16.80 -8.96 -6.94
C GLY A 39 15.99 -9.75 -7.97
N ASP A 40 16.37 -10.97 -8.24
CA ASP A 40 15.69 -11.83 -9.21
C ASP A 40 14.25 -12.17 -8.77
N MET A 41 13.97 -12.21 -7.46
CA MET A 41 12.62 -12.37 -6.93
C MET A 41 11.73 -11.13 -7.13
N LEU A 42 12.33 -9.96 -7.27
CA LEU A 42 11.63 -8.70 -7.49
C LEU A 42 11.29 -8.48 -8.95
N GLU A 43 12.17 -8.95 -9.82
CA GLU A 43 11.96 -8.84 -11.25
C GLU A 43 11.08 -9.98 -11.79
N HIS A 44 10.52 -9.83 -12.98
CA HIS A 44 9.59 -10.81 -13.55
C HIS A 44 10.35 -12.06 -14.06
N PRO A 45 9.84 -13.30 -13.86
CA PRO A 45 10.57 -14.53 -14.23
C PRO A 45 10.90 -14.69 -15.72
N TYR A 46 10.20 -14.00 -16.63
CA TYR A 46 10.42 -14.09 -18.09
C TYR A 46 11.30 -12.96 -18.64
N ARG A 47 12.29 -12.48 -17.87
CA ARG A 47 12.82 -11.14 -17.96
C ARG A 47 14.30 -10.96 -18.25
N THR A 48 14.87 -11.68 -19.07
CA THR A 48 16.13 -11.19 -19.62
C THR A 48 15.95 -10.05 -20.64
N GLN A 49 14.84 -10.00 -21.36
CA GLN A 49 14.59 -8.94 -22.35
C GLN A 49 13.73 -7.78 -21.85
N LEU A 50 12.70 -8.04 -21.02
CA LEU A 50 11.79 -6.97 -20.54
C LEU A 50 12.39 -6.11 -19.42
N ALA A 51 13.37 -6.59 -18.67
CA ALA A 51 14.05 -5.76 -17.66
C ALA A 51 14.93 -4.70 -18.32
N GLU A 52 15.60 -5.04 -19.41
CA GLU A 52 16.43 -4.11 -20.17
C GLU A 52 15.58 -2.98 -20.80
N ASP A 53 14.34 -3.26 -21.18
CA ASP A 53 13.43 -2.27 -21.77
C ASP A 53 12.88 -1.24 -20.77
N HIS A 54 12.97 -1.51 -19.46
CA HIS A 54 12.37 -0.66 -18.42
C HIS A 54 13.37 0.17 -17.62
N PHE A 55 14.65 -0.09 -17.79
CA PHE A 55 15.72 0.61 -17.10
C PHE A 55 16.68 1.25 -18.12
N SER A 56 17.07 2.48 -17.85
CA SER A 56 18.12 3.17 -18.62
C SER A 56 19.52 2.70 -18.18
N GLU A 57 19.60 2.14 -16.99
CA GLU A 57 20.80 1.58 -16.38
C GLU A 57 20.93 0.09 -16.74
N GLN A 58 22.14 -0.43 -16.75
CA GLN A 58 22.34 -1.87 -16.82
C GLN A 58 21.87 -2.54 -15.52
N VAL A 59 20.92 -3.48 -15.62
CA VAL A 59 20.36 -4.14 -14.44
C VAL A 59 21.31 -5.25 -13.96
N VAL A 60 21.61 -5.20 -12.67
CA VAL A 60 22.36 -6.26 -11.96
C VAL A 60 21.41 -6.92 -10.97
N LEU A 61 21.18 -8.23 -11.15
CA LEU A 61 20.30 -9.00 -10.29
C LEU A 61 21.12 -9.79 -9.26
N PHE A 62 20.80 -9.59 -8.00
CA PHE A 62 21.24 -10.49 -6.94
C PHE A 62 20.28 -11.65 -6.79
N ASP A 63 20.79 -12.79 -6.35
CA ASP A 63 19.96 -13.93 -5.96
C ASP A 63 19.08 -13.54 -4.76
N GLY A 64 17.78 -13.74 -4.89
CA GLY A 64 16.78 -13.39 -3.88
C GLY A 64 16.25 -11.97 -3.97
N GLN A 65 16.02 -11.35 -2.83
CA GLN A 65 15.26 -10.07 -2.74
C GLN A 65 16.12 -8.82 -2.95
N ALA A 66 17.42 -8.90 -2.81
CA ALA A 66 18.37 -7.78 -2.79
C ALA A 66 18.07 -6.67 -1.75
N ILE A 67 17.01 -6.81 -0.97
CA ILE A 67 16.62 -5.87 0.10
C ILE A 67 16.04 -6.63 1.29
N SER A 68 16.42 -6.21 2.48
CA SER A 68 15.81 -6.69 3.72
C SER A 68 15.40 -5.50 4.60
N PHE A 69 14.36 -5.70 5.38
CA PHE A 69 13.93 -4.72 6.37
C PHE A 69 14.15 -5.28 7.77
N PRO A 70 14.70 -4.48 8.69
CA PRO A 70 14.79 -4.90 10.08
C PRO A 70 13.37 -5.13 10.62
N ARG A 71 13.23 -6.14 11.48
CA ARG A 71 11.95 -6.40 12.15
C ARG A 71 11.56 -5.20 12.99
N THR A 72 10.34 -4.73 12.81
CA THR A 72 9.78 -3.70 13.68
C THR A 72 9.49 -4.34 15.04
N SER A 73 10.24 -3.94 16.08
CA SER A 73 9.96 -4.35 17.45
C SER A 73 8.76 -3.55 17.97
N VAL A 74 7.79 -4.26 18.52
CA VAL A 74 6.70 -3.61 19.28
C VAL A 74 7.27 -3.24 20.65
N HIS A 75 7.85 -2.06 20.78
CA HIS A 75 8.02 -1.46 22.08
C HIS A 75 6.66 -0.87 22.45
N LEU A 76 5.97 -1.49 23.40
CA LEU A 76 4.80 -0.92 24.05
C LEU A 76 5.26 0.32 24.83
N ARG A 77 5.48 1.43 24.14
CA ARG A 77 5.61 2.73 24.76
C ARG A 77 4.20 3.26 25.01
N GLN A 78 3.81 3.24 26.25
CA GLN A 78 2.79 4.11 26.83
C GLN A 78 3.29 5.56 26.81
N ASP A 79 3.34 6.20 25.65
CA ASP A 79 3.58 7.64 25.63
C ASP A 79 2.69 8.28 24.55
N ASN A 80 1.66 8.92 25.06
CA ASN A 80 0.74 9.80 24.38
C ASN A 80 1.48 11.04 23.87
N ALA A 81 1.70 11.11 22.56
CA ALA A 81 1.88 12.39 21.89
C ALA A 81 1.41 12.26 20.44
N LEU A 82 0.12 12.47 20.25
CA LEU A 82 -0.46 12.79 18.95
C LEU A 82 0.12 14.13 18.49
N ALA A 83 0.77 14.13 17.33
CA ALA A 83 1.13 15.35 16.65
C ALA A 83 -0.16 16.13 16.36
N ALA A 84 -0.31 17.29 16.97
CA ALA A 84 -1.40 18.22 16.75
C ALA A 84 -1.38 18.67 15.28
N GLY A 85 -2.36 18.25 14.51
CA GLY A 85 -2.50 18.65 13.11
C GLY A 85 -3.73 18.16 12.38
N ASP A 86 -4.37 17.08 12.82
CA ASP A 86 -5.52 16.49 12.12
C ASP A 86 -6.81 16.57 12.95
N ALA A 87 -7.25 17.81 13.22
CA ALA A 87 -8.51 18.10 13.94
C ALA A 87 -9.72 18.01 13.01
N LEU A 88 -9.92 16.91 12.28
CA LEU A 88 -11.13 16.71 11.48
C LEU A 88 -11.70 15.30 11.58
N LEU A 89 -11.54 14.61 12.69
CA LEU A 89 -12.21 13.33 12.92
C LEU A 89 -13.03 13.40 14.23
N LEU A 90 -14.31 13.56 14.02
CA LEU A 90 -15.37 13.54 15.02
C LEU A 90 -15.49 12.18 15.73
N SER A 91 -14.50 11.79 16.51
CA SER A 91 -14.67 10.85 17.63
C SER A 91 -13.38 10.81 18.45
N ASN A 92 -13.52 10.85 19.76
CA ASN A 92 -12.43 10.74 20.75
C ASN A 92 -11.77 9.34 20.79
N MET A 93 -12.08 8.44 19.84
CA MET A 93 -11.55 7.08 19.79
C MET A 93 -10.24 7.03 19.01
N THR A 94 -9.25 6.34 19.55
CA THR A 94 -7.99 6.03 18.85
C THR A 94 -8.20 5.06 17.69
N ALA A 95 -7.23 4.95 16.78
CA ALA A 95 -7.28 3.98 15.69
C ALA A 95 -7.37 2.53 16.23
N LEU A 96 -6.70 2.23 17.33
CA LEU A 96 -6.73 0.90 17.95
C LEU A 96 -8.11 0.57 18.56
N GLU A 97 -8.73 1.52 19.26
CA GLU A 97 -10.08 1.33 19.83
C GLU A 97 -11.12 1.08 18.73
N ARG A 98 -11.00 1.77 17.59
CA ARG A 98 -11.88 1.50 16.44
C ARG A 98 -11.70 0.09 15.89
N MET A 99 -10.46 -0.37 15.78
CA MET A 99 -10.18 -1.74 15.33
C MET A 99 -10.69 -2.78 16.34
N ASP A 100 -10.59 -2.51 17.64
CA ASP A 100 -11.15 -3.39 18.68
C ASP A 100 -12.66 -3.45 18.58
N GLY A 101 -13.36 -2.34 18.45
CA GLY A 101 -14.80 -2.32 18.27
C GLY A 101 -15.27 -3.10 17.04
N LEU A 102 -14.57 -3.00 15.91
CA LEU A 102 -14.87 -3.81 14.72
C LEU A 102 -14.65 -5.30 14.98
N ARG A 103 -13.56 -5.66 15.63
CA ARG A 103 -13.24 -7.05 15.95
C ARG A 103 -14.28 -7.65 16.91
N ASP A 104 -14.65 -6.92 17.93
CA ASP A 104 -15.63 -7.35 18.95
C ASP A 104 -17.03 -7.52 18.35
N SER A 105 -17.37 -6.77 17.29
CA SER A 105 -18.60 -6.95 16.52
C SER A 105 -18.58 -8.19 15.60
N GLY A 106 -17.48 -8.93 15.54
CA GLY A 106 -17.32 -10.08 14.65
C GLY A 106 -17.03 -9.73 13.20
N ALA A 107 -16.59 -8.48 12.91
CA ALA A 107 -16.25 -8.04 11.57
C ALA A 107 -15.01 -8.75 11.03
N HIS A 108 -15.00 -8.99 9.73
CA HIS A 108 -13.79 -9.35 9.00
C HIS A 108 -13.08 -8.08 8.56
N ILE A 109 -11.90 -7.84 9.09
CA ILE A 109 -11.16 -6.59 8.88
C ILE A 109 -10.13 -6.76 7.77
N TYR A 110 -10.37 -6.07 6.64
CA TYR A 110 -9.48 -6.00 5.49
C TYR A 110 -8.69 -4.69 5.57
N LEU A 111 -7.42 -4.78 5.98
CA LEU A 111 -6.58 -3.60 6.20
C LEU A 111 -5.71 -3.30 4.97
N CYS A 112 -5.85 -2.12 4.39
CA CYS A 112 -4.96 -1.59 3.36
C CYS A 112 -4.36 -0.25 3.81
N PHE A 113 -3.34 -0.31 4.65
CA PHE A 113 -2.73 0.88 5.25
C PHE A 113 -1.60 1.43 4.38
N GLN A 114 -2.00 1.89 3.19
CA GLN A 114 -1.14 2.48 2.18
C GLN A 114 -1.64 3.86 1.78
N SER A 115 -0.74 4.68 1.27
CA SER A 115 -1.10 5.98 0.71
C SER A 115 -2.14 5.82 -0.40
N ILE A 116 -3.21 6.62 -0.36
CA ILE A 116 -4.31 6.61 -1.35
C ILE A 116 -3.78 6.80 -2.78
N GLN A 117 -2.70 7.55 -2.97
CA GLN A 117 -2.06 7.76 -4.27
C GLN A 117 -1.58 6.47 -4.95
N LYS A 118 -1.40 5.39 -4.20
CA LYS A 118 -1.04 4.07 -4.72
C LYS A 118 -2.24 3.27 -5.22
N MET A 119 -3.46 3.71 -4.89
CA MET A 119 -4.70 3.03 -5.20
C MET A 119 -5.30 3.58 -6.49
N GLN A 120 -5.14 2.84 -7.58
CA GLN A 120 -5.78 3.18 -8.86
C GLN A 120 -7.26 2.79 -8.87
N PRO A 121 -8.07 3.35 -9.79
CA PRO A 121 -9.50 3.02 -9.92
C PRO A 121 -9.79 1.52 -10.06
N SER A 122 -8.89 0.76 -10.68
CA SER A 122 -9.00 -0.70 -10.77
C SER A 122 -8.95 -1.42 -9.41
N PHE A 123 -8.30 -0.83 -8.42
CA PHE A 123 -8.28 -1.37 -7.06
C PHE A 123 -9.59 -1.11 -6.30
N ASP A 124 -10.34 -0.07 -6.68
CA ASP A 124 -11.65 0.21 -6.09
C ASP A 124 -12.64 -0.93 -6.32
N HIS A 125 -12.57 -1.60 -7.50
CA HIS A 125 -13.39 -2.78 -7.79
C HIS A 125 -13.09 -3.92 -6.82
N VAL A 126 -11.82 -4.14 -6.46
CA VAL A 126 -11.44 -5.16 -5.47
C VAL A 126 -12.05 -4.87 -4.11
N LEU A 127 -11.98 -3.61 -3.65
CA LEU A 127 -12.57 -3.19 -2.37
C LEU A 127 -14.08 -3.42 -2.35
N ILE A 128 -14.76 -3.04 -3.42
CA ILE A 128 -16.22 -3.18 -3.53
C ILE A 128 -16.63 -4.64 -3.68
N ASP A 129 -15.91 -5.43 -4.47
CA ASP A 129 -16.19 -6.87 -4.63
C ASP A 129 -16.05 -7.61 -3.30
N ILE A 130 -15.09 -7.25 -2.44
CA ILE A 130 -14.97 -7.79 -1.08
C ILE A 130 -16.21 -7.44 -0.25
N ILE A 131 -16.65 -6.17 -0.28
CA ILE A 131 -17.81 -5.69 0.50
C ILE A 131 -19.09 -6.40 0.06
N VAL A 132 -19.26 -6.63 -1.24
CA VAL A 132 -20.44 -7.31 -1.81
C VAL A 132 -20.41 -8.80 -1.47
N ALA A 133 -19.24 -9.44 -1.56
CA ALA A 133 -19.09 -10.88 -1.35
C ALA A 133 -19.11 -11.28 0.14
N ASP A 134 -18.64 -10.42 1.03
CA ASP A 134 -18.55 -10.71 2.47
C ASP A 134 -19.40 -9.71 3.28
N PRO A 135 -20.59 -10.12 3.77
CA PRO A 135 -21.45 -9.26 4.58
C PRO A 135 -20.81 -8.73 5.87
N ARG A 136 -19.76 -9.38 6.38
CA ARG A 136 -19.01 -8.95 7.57
C ARG A 136 -17.76 -8.17 7.24
N ALA A 137 -17.43 -7.95 5.95
CA ALA A 137 -16.23 -7.22 5.57
C ALA A 137 -16.28 -5.76 6.02
N HIS A 138 -15.23 -5.30 6.65
CA HIS A 138 -14.93 -3.91 6.91
C HIS A 138 -13.55 -3.59 6.34
N ILE A 139 -13.51 -2.62 5.44
CA ILE A 139 -12.27 -2.16 4.82
C ILE A 139 -11.70 -1.02 5.67
N VAL A 140 -10.45 -1.14 6.07
CA VAL A 140 -9.76 -0.11 6.84
C VAL A 140 -8.62 0.44 6.02
N LEU A 141 -8.65 1.74 5.75
CA LEU A 141 -7.73 2.48 4.90
C LEU A 141 -7.02 3.57 5.69
N GLN A 142 -5.84 3.98 5.23
CA GLN A 142 -5.18 5.17 5.72
C GLN A 142 -5.80 6.41 5.06
N ALA A 143 -6.24 7.38 5.86
CA ALA A 143 -6.65 8.68 5.35
C ALA A 143 -5.46 9.44 4.73
N SER A 144 -5.74 10.20 3.68
CA SER A 144 -4.74 11.11 3.12
C SER A 144 -4.58 12.36 4.00
N ARG A 145 -3.40 12.97 3.93
CA ARG A 145 -3.18 14.32 4.51
C ARG A 145 -4.03 15.40 3.81
N HIS A 146 -4.42 15.16 2.56
CA HIS A 146 -5.28 16.04 1.78
C HIS A 146 -6.67 15.41 1.71
N SER A 147 -7.67 16.03 2.32
CA SER A 147 -9.05 15.53 2.40
C SER A 147 -9.61 15.16 1.03
N ILE A 148 -9.32 15.98 0.02
CA ILE A 148 -9.77 15.77 -1.36
C ILE A 148 -9.42 14.38 -1.92
N GLN A 149 -8.28 13.80 -1.54
CA GLN A 149 -7.89 12.45 -2.01
C GLN A 149 -8.75 11.37 -1.36
N THR A 150 -9.08 11.54 -0.07
CA THR A 150 -9.98 10.63 0.65
C THR A 150 -11.39 10.72 0.09
N GLU A 151 -11.90 11.93 -0.12
CA GLU A 151 -13.23 12.20 -0.71
C GLU A 151 -13.32 11.65 -2.14
N THR A 152 -12.27 11.81 -2.94
CA THR A 152 -12.18 11.25 -4.29
C THR A 152 -12.28 9.72 -4.26
N LEU A 153 -11.56 9.04 -3.34
CA LEU A 153 -11.65 7.59 -3.21
C LEU A 153 -13.06 7.15 -2.77
N GLN A 154 -13.66 7.86 -1.82
CA GLN A 154 -15.04 7.59 -1.39
C GLN A 154 -16.03 7.73 -2.55
N SER A 155 -15.90 8.79 -3.35
CA SER A 155 -16.75 9.02 -4.52
C SER A 155 -16.58 7.93 -5.59
N ARG A 156 -15.33 7.51 -5.87
CA ARG A 156 -15.04 6.41 -6.78
C ARG A 156 -15.66 5.09 -6.29
N SER A 157 -15.51 4.79 -5.00
CA SER A 157 -16.07 3.58 -4.38
C SER A 157 -17.59 3.53 -4.49
N LYS A 158 -18.27 4.66 -4.26
CA LYS A 158 -19.74 4.75 -4.44
C LYS A 158 -20.15 4.50 -5.88
N ARG A 159 -19.42 5.05 -6.84
CA ARG A 159 -19.68 4.81 -8.27
C ARG A 159 -19.54 3.34 -8.62
N VAL A 160 -18.44 2.70 -8.21
CA VAL A 160 -18.19 1.26 -8.46
C VAL A 160 -19.29 0.40 -7.81
N LEU A 161 -19.73 0.74 -6.59
CA LEU A 161 -20.84 0.04 -5.95
C LEU A 161 -22.14 0.13 -6.77
N ASN A 162 -22.48 1.32 -7.25
CA ASN A 162 -23.65 1.50 -8.10
C ASN A 162 -23.55 0.70 -9.41
N GLU A 163 -22.37 0.70 -10.04
CA GLU A 163 -22.11 -0.11 -11.24
C GLU A 163 -22.31 -1.61 -10.95
N ARG A 164 -21.86 -2.09 -9.78
CA ARG A 164 -21.99 -3.51 -9.39
C ARG A 164 -23.41 -3.94 -9.07
N LEU A 165 -24.14 -3.11 -8.35
CA LEU A 165 -25.47 -3.47 -7.86
C LEU A 165 -26.58 -3.14 -8.86
N CYS A 166 -26.38 -2.12 -9.70
CA CYS A 166 -27.43 -1.54 -10.54
C CYS A 166 -27.09 -1.55 -12.04
N GLY A 167 -25.99 -2.20 -12.45
CA GLY A 167 -25.60 -2.24 -13.88
C GLY A 167 -25.28 -0.88 -14.48
N GLY A 168 -25.02 0.15 -13.65
CA GLY A 168 -24.71 1.51 -14.10
C GLY A 168 -25.94 2.37 -14.45
N GLU A 169 -27.15 1.84 -14.33
CA GLU A 169 -28.37 2.63 -14.51
C GLU A 169 -28.63 3.52 -13.29
N THR A 170 -29.09 4.74 -13.55
CA THR A 170 -29.43 5.76 -12.52
C THR A 170 -30.74 5.48 -11.76
N ILE A 171 -31.25 4.26 -11.89
CA ILE A 171 -32.47 3.84 -11.19
C ILE A 171 -32.14 3.58 -9.73
N GLU A 172 -32.98 4.05 -8.81
CA GLU A 172 -32.87 3.77 -7.38
C GLU A 172 -32.78 2.26 -7.14
N CYS A 173 -31.54 1.81 -6.88
CA CYS A 173 -31.27 0.42 -6.59
C CYS A 173 -31.75 0.13 -5.17
N SER A 174 -32.70 -0.76 -5.02
CA SER A 174 -33.24 -1.19 -3.72
C SER A 174 -32.23 -1.93 -2.83
N ALA A 175 -31.10 -2.35 -3.39
CA ALA A 175 -30.01 -2.96 -2.66
C ALA A 175 -28.99 -1.89 -2.23
N SER A 176 -29.17 -1.30 -1.05
CA SER A 176 -28.26 -0.30 -0.52
C SER A 176 -27.28 -0.93 0.48
N ILE A 177 -25.99 -0.90 0.15
CA ILE A 177 -24.92 -1.16 1.12
C ILE A 177 -24.39 0.20 1.57
N ASP A 178 -24.45 0.47 2.88
CA ASP A 178 -23.87 1.70 3.43
C ASP A 178 -22.34 1.58 3.47
N LEU A 179 -21.67 2.16 2.46
CA LEU A 179 -20.21 2.19 2.41
C LEU A 179 -19.58 2.98 3.57
N ASN A 180 -20.27 3.96 4.14
CA ASN A 180 -19.73 4.74 5.26
C ASN A 180 -19.63 3.88 6.53
N ALA A 181 -20.52 2.89 6.67
CA ALA A 181 -20.45 1.91 7.75
C ALA A 181 -19.41 0.80 7.50
N ARG A 182 -18.94 0.63 6.28
CA ARG A 182 -18.12 -0.52 5.86
C ARG A 182 -16.69 -0.14 5.43
N ILE A 183 -16.44 1.13 5.06
CA ILE A 183 -15.11 1.63 4.70
C ILE A 183 -14.69 2.69 5.73
N HIS A 184 -13.64 2.41 6.46
CA HIS A 184 -13.13 3.25 7.53
C HIS A 184 -11.80 3.87 7.13
N PHE A 185 -11.68 5.16 7.35
CA PHE A 185 -10.43 5.89 7.13
C PHE A 185 -9.82 6.23 8.49
N LEU A 186 -8.64 5.69 8.76
CA LEU A 186 -7.86 5.98 9.95
C LEU A 186 -6.76 7.00 9.64
N PRO A 187 -6.40 7.86 10.58
CA PRO A 187 -5.27 8.76 10.42
C PRO A 187 -3.97 7.97 10.26
N ARG A 188 -2.94 8.63 9.77
CA ARG A 188 -1.59 8.03 9.73
C ARG A 188 -1.12 7.76 11.15
N VAL A 189 -0.66 6.55 11.39
CA VAL A 189 -0.15 6.09 12.68
C VAL A 189 1.37 5.85 12.63
N LYS A 190 2.00 5.70 13.80
CA LYS A 190 3.40 5.29 13.90
C LYS A 190 3.58 3.82 13.56
N SER A 191 4.82 3.40 13.27
CA SER A 191 5.11 2.03 12.80
C SER A 191 4.76 0.94 13.82
N ASP A 192 4.92 1.20 15.11
CA ASP A 192 4.56 0.29 16.21
C ASP A 192 3.04 0.15 16.35
N GLU A 193 2.31 1.25 16.24
CA GLU A 193 0.86 1.26 16.22
C GLU A 193 0.32 0.57 14.96
N LEU A 194 0.92 0.81 13.79
CA LEU A 194 0.56 0.11 12.55
C LEU A 194 0.70 -1.41 12.70
N LEU A 195 1.77 -1.88 13.33
CA LEU A 195 1.96 -3.31 13.58
C LEU A 195 0.85 -3.86 14.49
N SER A 196 0.39 -3.08 15.46
CA SER A 196 -0.73 -3.44 16.34
C SER A 196 -2.05 -3.49 15.56
N LEU A 197 -2.31 -2.55 14.64
CA LEU A 197 -3.46 -2.57 13.75
C LEU A 197 -3.43 -3.80 12.82
N MET A 198 -2.27 -4.13 12.26
CA MET A 198 -2.09 -5.32 11.42
C MET A 198 -2.47 -6.60 12.19
N LYS A 199 -2.00 -6.77 13.41
CA LYS A 199 -2.33 -7.94 14.24
C LYS A 199 -3.82 -8.08 14.61
N LYS A 200 -4.56 -6.98 14.56
CA LYS A 200 -6.01 -6.95 14.80
C LYS A 200 -6.82 -7.20 13.54
N SER A 201 -6.21 -7.11 12.35
CA SER A 201 -6.88 -7.32 11.07
C SER A 201 -6.99 -8.82 10.72
N THR A 202 -7.98 -9.17 9.92
CA THR A 202 -8.16 -10.51 9.38
C THR A 202 -7.16 -10.78 8.26
N VAL A 203 -6.93 -9.78 7.41
CA VAL A 203 -6.05 -9.86 6.25
C VAL A 203 -5.55 -8.49 5.85
N ILE A 204 -4.33 -8.45 5.32
CA ILE A 204 -3.75 -7.25 4.72
C ILE A 204 -3.97 -7.28 3.21
N LEU A 205 -4.52 -6.20 2.66
CA LEU A 205 -4.63 -5.99 1.23
C LEU A 205 -3.45 -5.15 0.73
N HIS A 206 -2.74 -5.68 -0.25
CA HIS A 206 -1.63 -4.98 -0.88
C HIS A 206 -2.12 -4.34 -2.20
N PRO A 207 -2.16 -3.01 -2.31
CA PRO A 207 -2.71 -2.36 -3.49
C PRO A 207 -1.81 -2.53 -4.71
N PHE A 208 -2.42 -2.40 -5.86
CA PHE A 208 -1.73 -2.37 -7.14
C PHE A 208 -2.13 -1.11 -7.93
N PRO A 209 -1.32 -0.68 -8.89
CA PRO A 209 -0.07 -1.26 -9.38
C PRO A 209 1.15 -0.91 -8.53
N PHE A 210 0.99 -0.14 -7.44
CA PHE A 210 2.06 0.28 -6.57
C PHE A 210 1.78 -0.17 -5.13
N GLY A 211 2.50 -1.17 -4.67
CA GLY A 211 2.39 -1.69 -3.32
C GLY A 211 3.36 -1.06 -2.32
N GLY A 212 3.31 -1.58 -1.08
CA GLY A 212 4.27 -1.25 -0.03
C GLY A 212 5.36 -2.33 0.07
N SER A 213 6.59 -1.95 0.37
CA SER A 213 7.66 -2.90 0.66
C SER A 213 7.77 -3.15 2.17
N LYS A 214 8.14 -2.12 2.94
CA LYS A 214 8.28 -2.23 4.40
C LYS A 214 6.99 -2.73 5.08
N THR A 215 5.83 -2.20 4.69
CA THR A 215 4.54 -2.61 5.26
C THR A 215 4.17 -4.06 4.92
N ALA A 216 4.55 -4.57 3.74
CA ALA A 216 4.38 -5.98 3.40
C ALA A 216 5.30 -6.87 4.26
N SER A 217 6.56 -6.49 4.42
CA SER A 217 7.49 -7.16 5.33
C SER A 217 6.98 -7.16 6.78
N ASP A 218 6.42 -6.04 7.25
CA ASP A 218 5.86 -5.95 8.61
C ASP A 218 4.64 -6.86 8.79
N ALA A 219 3.75 -6.95 7.79
CA ALA A 219 2.59 -7.84 7.81
C ALA A 219 3.02 -9.32 7.94
N ILE A 220 3.99 -9.74 7.14
CA ILE A 220 4.55 -11.10 7.18
C ILE A 220 5.22 -11.38 8.53
N ASN A 221 6.04 -10.44 9.02
CA ASN A 221 6.68 -10.56 10.33
C ASN A 221 5.68 -10.58 11.48
N ALA A 222 4.51 -9.96 11.31
CA ALA A 222 3.40 -9.98 12.26
C ALA A 222 2.60 -11.29 12.23
N GLY A 223 2.85 -12.16 11.23
CA GLY A 223 2.09 -13.39 11.02
C GLY A 223 0.65 -13.16 10.52
N VAL A 224 0.40 -12.02 9.88
CA VAL A 224 -0.93 -11.67 9.33
C VAL A 224 -0.99 -12.07 7.86
N PRO A 225 -2.06 -12.74 7.39
CA PRO A 225 -2.23 -13.06 5.99
C PRO A 225 -2.15 -11.82 5.11
N LEU A 226 -1.41 -11.90 4.01
CA LEU A 226 -1.23 -10.82 3.05
C LEU A 226 -1.68 -11.28 1.66
N ILE A 227 -2.60 -10.52 1.06
CA ILE A 227 -3.03 -10.74 -0.32
C ILE A 227 -2.35 -9.71 -1.20
N THR A 228 -1.65 -10.17 -2.22
CA THR A 228 -1.00 -9.33 -3.22
C THR A 228 -1.26 -9.84 -4.62
N TYR A 229 -1.31 -8.91 -5.57
CA TYR A 229 -1.41 -9.21 -7.01
C TYR A 229 -0.14 -8.70 -7.71
N PRO A 230 0.82 -9.59 -8.03
CA PRO A 230 2.09 -9.20 -8.64
C PRO A 230 1.86 -8.54 -10.00
N GLN A 231 2.45 -7.37 -10.18
CA GLN A 231 2.39 -6.59 -11.41
C GLN A 231 3.64 -6.80 -12.26
N PRO A 232 3.64 -6.38 -13.54
CA PRO A 232 4.83 -6.49 -14.40
C PRO A 232 6.05 -5.70 -13.87
N TYR A 233 5.82 -4.58 -13.20
CA TYR A 233 6.88 -3.69 -12.75
C TYR A 233 7.26 -3.95 -11.28
N LEU A 234 8.53 -3.70 -10.94
CA LEU A 234 9.11 -3.86 -9.61
C LEU A 234 8.24 -3.24 -8.50
N ARG A 235 7.71 -2.03 -8.71
CA ARG A 235 6.86 -1.33 -7.73
C ARG A 235 5.60 -2.10 -7.30
N GLY A 236 5.10 -3.01 -8.13
CA GLY A 236 3.94 -3.85 -7.83
C GLY A 236 4.32 -5.28 -7.40
N ARG A 237 5.61 -5.59 -7.32
CA ARG A 237 6.11 -6.95 -7.02
C ARG A 237 6.74 -7.10 -5.65
N MET A 238 6.97 -6.00 -4.94
CA MET A 238 7.69 -5.99 -3.66
C MET A 238 7.12 -7.00 -2.65
N ALA A 239 5.81 -7.02 -2.46
CA ALA A 239 5.20 -7.96 -1.52
C ALA A 239 5.31 -9.42 -1.97
N ALA A 240 5.17 -9.68 -3.27
CA ALA A 240 5.28 -11.02 -3.82
C ALA A 240 6.68 -11.62 -3.64
N SER A 241 7.73 -10.80 -3.64
CA SER A 241 9.10 -11.26 -3.41
C SER A 241 9.34 -11.76 -1.99
N PHE A 242 8.55 -11.29 -1.01
CA PHE A 242 8.66 -11.73 0.39
C PHE A 242 7.89 -13.03 0.69
N ILE A 243 7.03 -13.48 -0.22
CA ILE A 243 6.14 -14.65 -0.02
C ILE A 243 6.69 -15.91 -0.71
N ARG A 244 7.69 -15.75 -1.57
CA ARG A 244 8.32 -16.84 -2.33
C ARG A 244 9.31 -17.63 -1.50
#